data_e174616d7d0895e4ef078bae44be673f
#
_entry.id   e174616d7d0895e4ef078bae44be673f
#
_cell.length_a   1.000
_cell.length_b   1.000
_cell.length_c   1.000
_cell.angle_alpha   90.00
_cell.angle_beta   90.00
_cell.angle_gamma   90.00
#
_symmetry.space_group_name_H-M   'P 1'
#
loop_
_entity.id
_entity.type
_entity.pdbx_description
1 polymer ?
#
loop_
_entity_poly.entity_id
_entity_poly.type
_entity_poly.pdbx_seq_one_letter_code
_entity_poly.pdbx_strand_id
1 'polypeptide(L)'
;MAASQLRPFNFQRWIDEHQHLLKPPVGNKKVFEDGEMTVQVVGGPNERTDYHDDPVEEFFYQLKGDVLLKIVENGKFYDIPIREGEVFLLPRHVSHSPQRPQDGSIGLVVEAARPNERDGFEWYCFECQALVHRVEVKVQHLVKDLPPLYEAFYADKQARKCKACGAIHPGKKPPAGWVKI
;
A
#
# COMPACT_ATOMS: atom_id res chain seq x y z
N MET A 1 -5.83 11.09 26.23
CA MET A 1 -4.78 12.16 26.11
C MET A 1 -5.14 13.31 27.01
N ALA A 2 -4.16 13.86 27.76
CA ALA A 2 -4.39 15.07 28.56
C ALA A 2 -4.55 16.27 27.63
N ALA A 3 -5.42 17.24 27.97
CA ALA A 3 -5.67 18.44 27.16
C ALA A 3 -4.39 19.22 26.80
N SER A 4 -3.33 19.12 27.62
CA SER A 4 -2.02 19.73 27.34
C SER A 4 -1.27 19.10 26.14
N GLN A 5 -1.71 17.95 25.65
CA GLN A 5 -1.13 17.26 24.48
C GLN A 5 -1.89 17.55 23.17
N LEU A 6 -3.03 18.23 23.24
CA LEU A 6 -3.84 18.62 22.09
C LEU A 6 -3.28 19.91 21.48
N ARG A 7 -2.21 19.78 20.71
CA ARG A 7 -1.59 20.91 20.02
C ARG A 7 -1.46 20.63 18.53
N PRO A 8 -1.86 21.59 17.67
CA PRO A 8 -1.54 21.50 16.26
C PRO A 8 -0.03 21.62 16.06
N PHE A 9 0.47 21.01 15.00
CA PHE A 9 1.87 21.15 14.58
C PHE A 9 1.95 21.42 13.06
N ASN A 10 3.08 21.94 12.63
CA ASN A 10 3.32 22.18 11.21
C ASN A 10 3.60 20.84 10.51
N PHE A 11 2.69 20.42 9.64
CA PHE A 11 2.78 19.12 8.96
C PHE A 11 3.95 19.04 7.97
N GLN A 12 4.24 20.14 7.25
CA GLN A 12 5.39 20.16 6.34
C GLN A 12 6.70 19.97 7.11
N ARG A 13 6.86 20.68 8.21
CA ARG A 13 8.03 20.51 9.08
C ARG A 13 8.14 19.09 9.62
N TRP A 14 7.02 18.48 10.01
CA TRP A 14 7.00 17.07 10.44
C TRP A 14 7.49 16.14 9.33
N ILE A 15 7.06 16.34 8.07
CA ILE A 15 7.54 15.57 6.92
C ILE A 15 9.05 15.74 6.75
N ASP A 16 9.55 16.99 6.83
CA ASP A 16 10.98 17.28 6.66
C ASP A 16 11.84 16.59 7.74
N GLU A 17 11.37 16.57 8.98
CA GLU A 17 12.04 15.89 10.10
C GLU A 17 12.04 14.37 9.96
N HIS A 18 11.08 13.77 9.24
CA HIS A 18 10.91 12.32 9.09
C HIS A 18 11.28 11.78 7.71
N GLN A 19 11.83 12.60 6.81
CA GLN A 19 12.18 12.19 5.43
C GLN A 19 13.04 10.91 5.37
N HIS A 20 13.91 10.70 6.35
CA HIS A 20 14.76 9.52 6.42
C HIS A 20 13.99 8.20 6.60
N LEU A 21 12.75 8.25 7.13
CA LEU A 21 11.84 7.12 7.30
C LEU A 21 10.91 6.91 6.09
N LEU A 22 10.83 7.89 5.18
CA LEU A 22 9.99 7.83 3.98
C LEU A 22 10.71 7.23 2.77
N LYS A 23 11.84 6.57 3.00
CA LYS A 23 12.66 5.88 2.00
C LYS A 23 12.77 4.40 2.32
N PRO A 24 13.06 3.54 1.34
CA PRO A 24 13.35 2.14 1.61
C PRO A 24 14.44 2.00 2.70
N PRO A 25 14.34 0.97 3.56
CA PRO A 25 13.39 -0.14 3.55
C PRO A 25 12.05 0.12 4.24
N VAL A 26 11.86 1.25 4.93
CA VAL A 26 10.63 1.54 5.70
C VAL A 26 9.51 2.06 4.79
N GLY A 27 9.73 3.19 4.13
CA GLY A 27 8.83 3.76 3.15
C GLY A 27 7.57 4.46 3.69
N ASN A 28 7.25 4.34 4.99
CA ASN A 28 6.08 5.01 5.59
C ASN A 28 6.30 5.37 7.07
N LYS A 29 5.51 6.33 7.56
CA LYS A 29 5.50 6.72 8.97
C LYS A 29 4.10 7.20 9.37
N LYS A 30 3.57 6.65 10.47
CA LYS A 30 2.36 7.19 11.10
C LYS A 30 2.62 8.59 11.65
N VAL A 31 1.65 9.47 11.44
CA VAL A 31 1.67 10.85 11.95
C VAL A 31 1.22 10.90 13.41
N PHE A 32 0.23 10.07 13.76
CA PHE A 32 -0.30 9.93 15.11
C PHE A 32 -0.22 8.46 15.53
N GLU A 33 0.50 8.17 16.61
CA GLU A 33 0.69 6.78 17.06
C GLU A 33 -0.58 6.19 17.71
N ASP A 34 -1.31 7.00 18.47
CA ASP A 34 -2.46 6.55 19.31
C ASP A 34 -3.83 7.01 18.78
N GLY A 35 -3.94 7.34 17.49
CA GLY A 35 -5.21 7.76 16.89
C GLY A 35 -6.14 6.58 16.57
N GLU A 36 -7.45 6.80 16.61
CA GLU A 36 -8.44 5.86 16.06
C GLU A 36 -8.38 5.81 14.52
N MET A 37 -7.92 6.87 13.88
CA MET A 37 -7.62 6.89 12.45
C MET A 37 -6.15 6.58 12.22
N THR A 38 -5.85 5.79 11.21
CA THR A 38 -4.50 5.68 10.68
C THR A 38 -4.25 6.85 9.73
N VAL A 39 -3.38 7.77 10.16
CA VAL A 39 -2.89 8.86 9.32
C VAL A 39 -1.42 8.60 9.08
N GLN A 40 -1.02 8.31 7.86
CA GLN A 40 0.35 7.94 7.52
C GLN A 40 0.87 8.69 6.30
N VAL A 41 2.15 9.01 6.33
CA VAL A 41 2.88 9.53 5.17
C VAL A 41 3.66 8.38 4.56
N VAL A 42 3.51 8.23 3.24
CA VAL A 42 4.15 7.17 2.44
C VAL A 42 5.07 7.81 1.43
N GLY A 43 6.31 7.34 1.36
CA GLY A 43 7.32 7.84 0.44
C GLY A 43 7.68 6.84 -0.67
N GLY A 44 8.29 7.37 -1.72
CA GLY A 44 8.93 6.61 -2.80
C GLY A 44 10.47 6.65 -2.73
N PRO A 45 11.16 5.73 -3.45
CA PRO A 45 10.56 4.75 -4.35
C PRO A 45 9.94 3.55 -3.60
N ASN A 46 8.80 3.08 -4.07
CA ASN A 46 8.15 1.88 -3.58
C ASN A 46 7.40 1.21 -4.74
N GLU A 47 7.86 0.02 -5.11
CA GLU A 47 7.22 -0.84 -6.09
C GLU A 47 6.88 -2.16 -5.44
N ARG A 48 5.65 -2.64 -5.61
CA ARG A 48 5.16 -3.85 -4.96
C ARG A 48 4.33 -4.68 -5.93
N THR A 49 4.19 -5.98 -5.68
CA THR A 49 3.44 -6.91 -6.53
C THR A 49 2.15 -7.40 -5.89
N ASP A 50 1.96 -7.13 -4.62
CA ASP A 50 0.74 -7.45 -3.89
C ASP A 50 -0.30 -6.36 -4.06
N TYR A 51 -1.55 -6.76 -3.92
CA TYR A 51 -2.72 -5.91 -3.81
C TYR A 51 -3.29 -6.04 -2.40
N HIS A 52 -3.70 -4.93 -1.84
CA HIS A 52 -4.37 -4.85 -0.56
C HIS A 52 -5.89 -4.74 -0.77
N ASP A 53 -6.64 -5.61 -0.14
CA ASP A 53 -8.09 -5.55 0.00
C ASP A 53 -8.41 -5.03 1.41
N ASP A 54 -8.61 -3.71 1.51
CA ASP A 54 -8.88 -3.03 2.77
C ASP A 54 -10.38 -3.08 3.08
N PRO A 55 -10.80 -3.50 4.28
CA PRO A 55 -12.21 -3.50 4.69
C PRO A 55 -12.77 -2.09 4.96
N VAL A 56 -11.95 -1.05 4.93
CA VAL A 56 -12.35 0.35 5.10
C VAL A 56 -11.97 1.18 3.87
N GLU A 57 -12.51 2.39 3.79
CA GLU A 57 -12.11 3.35 2.76
C GLU A 57 -10.72 3.91 3.04
N GLU A 58 -9.94 4.14 1.98
CA GLU A 58 -8.67 4.84 2.05
C GLU A 58 -8.74 6.19 1.33
N PHE A 59 -8.39 7.26 2.04
CA PHE A 59 -8.21 8.59 1.46
C PHE A 59 -6.75 8.81 1.11
N PHE A 60 -6.49 9.16 -0.15
CA PHE A 60 -5.17 9.51 -0.67
C PHE A 60 -5.08 11.00 -0.97
N TYR A 61 -4.00 11.63 -0.55
CA TYR A 61 -3.60 12.95 -1.00
C TYR A 61 -2.14 12.91 -1.42
N GLN A 62 -1.85 13.18 -2.69
CA GLN A 62 -0.50 13.17 -3.22
C GLN A 62 0.16 14.53 -3.00
N LEU A 63 1.10 14.59 -2.06
CA LEU A 63 1.75 15.82 -1.60
C LEU A 63 2.91 16.24 -2.51
N LYS A 64 3.65 15.27 -3.06
CA LYS A 64 4.81 15.51 -3.92
C LYS A 64 5.04 14.34 -4.87
N GLY A 65 5.31 14.65 -6.15
CA GLY A 65 5.43 13.67 -7.20
C GLY A 65 4.11 12.91 -7.42
N ASP A 66 4.13 11.82 -8.16
CA ASP A 66 2.95 11.07 -8.52
C ASP A 66 2.92 9.67 -7.88
N VAL A 67 1.74 9.07 -7.80
CA VAL A 67 1.53 7.66 -7.49
C VAL A 67 0.64 7.03 -8.54
N LEU A 68 0.96 5.81 -8.97
CA LEU A 68 0.08 5.00 -9.79
C LEU A 68 -0.64 3.99 -8.88
N LEU A 69 -1.93 4.19 -8.66
CA LEU A 69 -2.75 3.24 -7.93
C LEU A 69 -3.30 2.20 -8.91
N LYS A 70 -2.76 0.99 -8.85
CA LYS A 70 -3.32 -0.15 -9.58
C LYS A 70 -4.46 -0.73 -8.78
N ILE A 71 -5.62 -0.93 -9.41
CA ILE A 71 -6.79 -1.50 -8.74
C ILE A 71 -7.33 -2.70 -9.49
N VAL A 72 -8.03 -3.57 -8.75
CA VAL A 72 -8.85 -4.66 -9.30
C VAL A 72 -10.28 -4.46 -8.83
N GLU A 73 -11.17 -4.21 -9.77
CA GLU A 73 -12.58 -4.05 -9.51
C GLU A 73 -13.39 -4.97 -10.44
N ASN A 74 -14.24 -5.82 -9.87
CA ASN A 74 -15.05 -6.79 -10.63
C ASN A 74 -14.22 -7.65 -11.61
N GLY A 75 -13.02 -8.05 -11.19
CA GLY A 75 -12.08 -8.86 -11.98
C GLY A 75 -11.40 -8.12 -13.13
N LYS A 76 -11.53 -6.80 -13.22
CA LYS A 76 -10.86 -5.96 -14.21
C LYS A 76 -9.79 -5.10 -13.54
N PHE A 77 -8.69 -4.92 -14.25
CA PHE A 77 -7.53 -4.15 -13.77
C PHE A 77 -7.56 -2.74 -14.36
N TYR A 78 -7.31 -1.77 -13.50
CA TYR A 78 -7.24 -0.36 -13.88
C TYR A 78 -6.00 0.29 -13.27
N ASP A 79 -5.46 1.25 -13.99
CA ASP A 79 -4.36 2.11 -13.55
C ASP A 79 -4.91 3.52 -13.33
N ILE A 80 -4.88 3.97 -12.07
CA ILE A 80 -5.38 5.28 -11.66
C ILE A 80 -4.18 6.13 -11.24
N PRO A 81 -3.70 7.05 -12.07
CA PRO A 81 -2.67 7.99 -11.65
C PRO A 81 -3.28 9.03 -10.70
N ILE A 82 -2.64 9.25 -9.56
CA ILE A 82 -2.94 10.35 -8.64
C ILE A 82 -1.72 11.27 -8.67
N ARG A 83 -1.89 12.46 -9.25
CA ARG A 83 -0.80 13.41 -9.45
C ARG A 83 -0.58 14.28 -8.22
N GLU A 84 0.57 14.94 -8.19
CA GLU A 84 0.85 15.93 -7.15
C GLU A 84 -0.31 16.93 -7.02
N GLY A 85 -0.78 17.14 -5.80
CA GLY A 85 -1.92 17.99 -5.46
C GLY A 85 -3.29 17.33 -5.58
N GLU A 86 -3.39 16.13 -6.16
CA GLU A 86 -4.67 15.43 -6.31
C GLU A 86 -5.04 14.61 -5.07
N VAL A 87 -6.34 14.42 -4.88
CA VAL A 87 -6.93 13.57 -3.86
C VAL A 87 -7.75 12.45 -4.50
N PHE A 88 -7.83 11.32 -3.82
CA PHE A 88 -8.64 10.19 -4.26
C PHE A 88 -9.20 9.47 -3.03
N LEU A 89 -10.47 9.07 -3.09
CA LEU A 89 -11.09 8.21 -2.09
C LEU A 89 -11.32 6.84 -2.71
N LEU A 90 -10.61 5.84 -2.20
CA LEU A 90 -10.76 4.45 -2.61
C LEU A 90 -11.85 3.79 -1.77
N PRO A 91 -12.89 3.21 -2.38
CA PRO A 91 -13.89 2.46 -1.64
C PRO A 91 -13.31 1.21 -0.98
N ARG A 92 -13.92 0.81 0.14
CA ARG A 92 -13.58 -0.46 0.80
C ARG A 92 -13.73 -1.64 -0.17
N HIS A 93 -12.92 -2.67 0.05
CA HIS A 93 -12.92 -3.92 -0.73
C HIS A 93 -12.61 -3.75 -2.22
N VAL A 94 -11.95 -2.67 -2.59
CA VAL A 94 -11.31 -2.54 -3.90
C VAL A 94 -9.84 -2.91 -3.75
N SER A 95 -9.47 -4.08 -4.24
CA SER A 95 -8.08 -4.54 -4.19
C SER A 95 -7.17 -3.57 -4.93
N HIS A 96 -6.11 -3.08 -4.27
CA HIS A 96 -5.29 -2.00 -4.79
C HIS A 96 -3.80 -2.16 -4.46
N SER A 97 -2.96 -1.59 -5.31
CA SER A 97 -1.50 -1.66 -5.20
C SER A 97 -0.88 -0.31 -5.58
N PRO A 98 -0.57 0.55 -4.59
CA PRO A 98 0.04 1.84 -4.84
C PRO A 98 1.50 1.68 -5.24
N GLN A 99 1.84 2.21 -6.42
CA GLN A 99 3.17 2.19 -7.01
C GLN A 99 3.77 3.58 -7.00
N ARG A 100 4.94 3.74 -6.41
CA ARG A 100 5.67 5.02 -6.29
C ARG A 100 7.10 4.85 -6.84
N PRO A 101 7.30 4.83 -8.18
CA PRO A 101 8.61 4.59 -8.75
C PRO A 101 9.57 5.78 -8.58
N GLN A 102 9.04 6.98 -8.35
CA GLN A 102 9.84 8.21 -8.24
C GLN A 102 10.47 8.35 -6.85
N ASP A 103 11.77 8.63 -6.81
CA ASP A 103 12.45 9.01 -5.58
C ASP A 103 11.91 10.34 -5.06
N GLY A 104 11.66 10.40 -3.74
CA GLY A 104 11.13 11.59 -3.09
C GLY A 104 9.64 11.86 -3.34
N SER A 105 8.90 10.95 -3.97
CA SER A 105 7.43 10.99 -3.98
C SER A 105 6.89 10.86 -2.56
N ILE A 106 5.89 11.69 -2.20
CA ILE A 106 5.29 11.74 -0.86
C ILE A 106 3.77 11.81 -0.98
N GLY A 107 3.09 10.90 -0.32
CA GLY A 107 1.64 10.88 -0.21
C GLY A 107 1.16 10.76 1.23
N LEU A 108 0.02 11.34 1.52
CA LEU A 108 -0.74 11.14 2.75
C LEU A 108 -1.81 10.10 2.49
N VAL A 109 -1.90 9.10 3.37
CA VAL A 109 -2.97 8.09 3.37
C VAL A 109 -3.68 8.15 4.72
N VAL A 110 -5.01 8.17 4.65
CA VAL A 110 -5.87 8.20 5.86
C VAL A 110 -6.92 7.10 5.74
N GLU A 111 -7.01 6.28 6.77
CA GLU A 111 -7.94 5.15 6.88
C GLU A 111 -8.55 5.11 8.30
N ALA A 112 -9.78 4.60 8.39
CA ALA A 112 -10.42 4.36 9.67
C ALA A 112 -9.77 3.17 10.40
N ALA A 113 -9.85 3.15 11.74
CA ALA A 113 -9.49 1.95 12.49
C ALA A 113 -10.46 0.81 12.19
N ARG A 114 -9.92 -0.41 12.07
CA ARG A 114 -10.65 -1.63 11.75
C ARG A 114 -10.37 -2.79 12.72
N PRO A 115 -10.61 -2.63 14.03
CA PRO A 115 -10.13 -3.55 15.06
C PRO A 115 -10.71 -4.97 14.97
N ASN A 116 -11.83 -5.15 14.27
CA ASN A 116 -12.51 -6.43 14.14
C ASN A 116 -12.53 -6.97 12.70
N GLU A 117 -11.97 -6.26 11.76
CA GLU A 117 -11.92 -6.64 10.36
C GLU A 117 -10.59 -7.34 10.02
N ARG A 118 -10.57 -8.00 8.87
CA ARG A 118 -9.35 -8.61 8.32
C ARG A 118 -9.01 -7.95 7.00
N ASP A 119 -7.75 -7.68 6.84
CA ASP A 119 -7.17 -7.20 5.59
C ASP A 119 -6.88 -8.40 4.69
N GLY A 120 -7.17 -8.29 3.40
CA GLY A 120 -6.79 -9.23 2.38
C GLY A 120 -5.53 -8.77 1.65
N PHE A 121 -4.61 -9.72 1.40
CA PHE A 121 -3.45 -9.46 0.54
C PHE A 121 -3.47 -10.47 -0.59
N GLU A 122 -3.38 -9.98 -1.83
CA GLU A 122 -3.61 -10.73 -3.06
C GLU A 122 -2.45 -10.57 -4.02
N TRP A 123 -2.14 -11.63 -4.75
CA TRP A 123 -1.18 -11.62 -5.85
C TRP A 123 -1.84 -12.17 -7.09
N TYR A 124 -1.74 -11.43 -8.17
CA TYR A 124 -2.33 -11.77 -9.45
C TYR A 124 -1.28 -12.17 -10.48
N CYS A 125 -1.63 -13.08 -11.36
CA CYS A 125 -0.75 -13.54 -12.43
C CYS A 125 -0.48 -12.43 -13.44
N PHE A 126 0.77 -12.14 -13.72
CA PHE A 126 1.17 -11.13 -14.70
C PHE A 126 0.85 -11.54 -16.14
N GLU A 127 0.65 -12.84 -16.41
CA GLU A 127 0.35 -13.33 -17.76
C GLU A 127 -1.16 -13.40 -18.06
N CYS A 128 -1.97 -13.90 -17.12
CA CYS A 128 -3.39 -14.15 -17.36
C CYS A 128 -4.33 -13.43 -16.37
N GLN A 129 -3.78 -12.63 -15.46
CA GLN A 129 -4.51 -11.85 -14.46
C GLN A 129 -5.35 -12.68 -13.46
N ALA A 130 -5.26 -13.99 -13.47
CA ALA A 130 -5.92 -14.83 -12.48
C ALA A 130 -5.31 -14.63 -11.08
N LEU A 131 -6.13 -14.75 -10.04
CA LEU A 131 -5.66 -14.76 -8.66
C LEU A 131 -4.72 -15.96 -8.44
N VAL A 132 -3.50 -15.68 -8.01
CA VAL A 132 -2.48 -16.69 -7.70
C VAL A 132 -2.54 -17.08 -6.24
N HIS A 133 -2.61 -16.10 -5.36
CA HIS A 133 -2.60 -16.30 -3.91
C HIS A 133 -3.38 -15.19 -3.22
N ARG A 134 -4.05 -15.55 -2.11
CA ARG A 134 -4.71 -14.61 -1.19
C ARG A 134 -4.47 -15.07 0.23
N VAL A 135 -4.20 -14.14 1.11
CA VAL A 135 -4.11 -14.35 2.56
C VAL A 135 -4.93 -13.27 3.26
N GLU A 136 -5.61 -13.65 4.32
CA GLU A 136 -6.36 -12.73 5.16
C GLU A 136 -5.75 -12.69 6.56
N VAL A 137 -5.52 -11.51 7.07
CA VAL A 137 -4.87 -11.30 8.35
C VAL A 137 -5.52 -10.14 9.11
N LYS A 138 -5.60 -10.26 10.43
CA LYS A 138 -5.93 -9.15 11.30
C LYS A 138 -4.65 -8.33 11.52
N VAL A 139 -4.53 -7.21 10.85
CA VAL A 139 -3.36 -6.33 10.97
C VAL A 139 -3.46 -5.54 12.27
N GLN A 140 -2.48 -5.73 13.15
CA GLN A 140 -2.32 -4.94 14.37
C GLN A 140 -1.13 -3.98 14.23
N HIS A 141 -0.06 -4.43 13.57
CA HIS A 141 1.17 -3.68 13.37
C HIS A 141 1.69 -3.89 11.94
N LEU A 142 1.43 -2.93 11.05
CA LEU A 142 1.84 -2.99 9.63
C LEU A 142 3.30 -3.46 9.43
N VAL A 143 4.23 -2.88 10.19
CA VAL A 143 5.66 -3.16 10.05
C VAL A 143 6.06 -4.55 10.56
N LYS A 144 5.27 -5.15 11.47
CA LYS A 144 5.58 -6.47 12.04
C LYS A 144 4.81 -7.59 11.38
N ASP A 145 3.54 -7.36 11.05
CA ASP A 145 2.62 -8.41 10.63
C ASP A 145 2.75 -8.72 9.12
N LEU A 146 3.03 -7.70 8.30
CA LEU A 146 3.04 -7.87 6.86
C LEU A 146 4.31 -8.52 6.29
N PRO A 147 5.55 -8.18 6.72
CA PRO A 147 6.75 -8.76 6.13
C PRO A 147 6.79 -10.29 6.15
N PRO A 148 6.42 -10.99 7.25
CA PRO A 148 6.40 -12.45 7.25
C PRO A 148 5.44 -13.07 6.23
N LEU A 149 4.29 -12.43 5.97
CA LEU A 149 3.30 -12.89 4.99
C LEU A 149 3.87 -12.78 3.58
N TYR A 150 4.50 -11.65 3.27
CA TYR A 150 5.10 -11.42 1.97
C TYR A 150 6.27 -12.37 1.70
N GLU A 151 7.17 -12.50 2.66
CA GLU A 151 8.33 -13.40 2.52
C GLU A 151 7.91 -14.86 2.40
N ALA A 152 6.86 -15.31 3.11
CA ALA A 152 6.31 -16.65 2.95
C ALA A 152 5.84 -16.92 1.50
N PHE A 153 5.09 -15.98 0.91
CA PHE A 153 4.69 -16.08 -0.49
C PHE A 153 5.89 -16.04 -1.45
N TYR A 154 6.82 -15.10 -1.22
CA TYR A 154 7.97 -14.94 -2.13
C TYR A 154 8.92 -16.16 -2.11
N ALA A 155 9.06 -16.81 -0.98
CA ALA A 155 9.92 -17.98 -0.83
C ALA A 155 9.30 -19.26 -1.43
N ASP A 156 7.97 -19.37 -1.45
CA ASP A 156 7.27 -20.59 -1.90
C ASP A 156 6.96 -20.52 -3.41
N LYS A 157 7.75 -21.25 -4.21
CA LYS A 157 7.53 -21.36 -5.64
C LYS A 157 6.18 -22.01 -6.01
N GLN A 158 5.66 -22.91 -5.16
CA GLN A 158 4.37 -23.53 -5.40
C GLN A 158 3.21 -22.56 -5.15
N ALA A 159 3.28 -21.76 -4.09
CA ALA A 159 2.32 -20.69 -3.84
C ALA A 159 2.32 -19.64 -4.96
N ARG A 160 3.48 -19.41 -5.59
CA ARG A 160 3.62 -18.48 -6.72
C ARG A 160 3.21 -19.05 -8.09
N LYS A 161 2.88 -20.33 -8.17
CA LYS A 161 2.45 -20.94 -9.45
C LYS A 161 0.98 -20.63 -9.73
N CYS A 162 0.72 -19.95 -10.84
CA CYS A 162 -0.64 -19.68 -11.30
C CYS A 162 -1.37 -20.99 -11.65
N LYS A 163 -2.50 -21.23 -11.02
CA LYS A 163 -3.31 -22.44 -11.27
C LYS A 163 -4.02 -22.42 -12.63
N ALA A 164 -4.24 -21.22 -13.20
CA ALA A 164 -4.93 -21.06 -14.47
C ALA A 164 -4.01 -21.29 -15.68
N CYS A 165 -2.80 -20.70 -15.69
CA CYS A 165 -1.91 -20.75 -16.86
C CYS A 165 -0.55 -21.43 -16.59
N GLY A 166 -0.24 -21.78 -15.35
CA GLY A 166 1.02 -22.41 -14.96
C GLY A 166 2.21 -21.46 -14.82
N ALA A 167 2.08 -20.19 -15.15
CA ALA A 167 3.14 -19.18 -15.00
C ALA A 167 3.54 -19.01 -13.53
N ILE A 168 4.79 -18.68 -13.29
CA ILE A 168 5.32 -18.42 -11.95
C ILE A 168 5.33 -16.91 -11.69
N HIS A 169 4.60 -16.48 -10.68
CA HIS A 169 4.62 -15.08 -10.23
C HIS A 169 6.06 -14.68 -9.84
N PRO A 170 6.56 -13.50 -10.25
CA PRO A 170 7.96 -13.11 -10.04
C PRO A 170 8.36 -12.94 -8.58
N GLY A 171 7.39 -12.82 -7.67
CA GLY A 171 7.61 -12.57 -6.25
C GLY A 171 7.65 -11.07 -5.96
N LYS A 172 8.69 -10.59 -5.31
CA LYS A 172 8.77 -9.23 -4.75
C LYS A 172 8.84 -8.13 -5.80
N LYS A 173 9.55 -8.37 -6.91
CA LYS A 173 9.77 -7.34 -7.94
C LYS A 173 8.80 -7.50 -9.11
N PRO A 174 8.07 -6.45 -9.49
CA PRO A 174 7.25 -6.49 -10.68
C PRO A 174 8.10 -6.61 -11.94
N PRO A 175 7.52 -7.12 -13.06
CA PRO A 175 8.18 -7.12 -14.35
C PRO A 175 8.52 -5.71 -14.82
N ALA A 176 9.59 -5.58 -15.59
CA ALA A 176 9.98 -4.30 -16.18
C ALA A 176 8.83 -3.71 -17.02
N GLY A 177 8.57 -2.41 -16.83
CA GLY A 177 7.52 -1.70 -17.55
C GLY A 177 6.09 -1.96 -17.06
N TRP A 178 5.92 -2.66 -15.93
CA TRP A 178 4.60 -2.84 -15.33
C TRP A 178 4.06 -1.56 -14.66
N VAL A 179 4.94 -0.73 -14.13
CA VAL A 179 4.62 0.61 -13.62
C VAL A 179 5.01 1.63 -14.66
N LYS A 180 4.03 2.42 -15.13
CA LYS A 180 4.21 3.51 -16.10
C LYS A 180 3.45 4.73 -15.59
N ILE A 181 4.18 5.73 -15.15
CA ILE A 181 3.65 7.05 -14.74
C ILE A 181 4.07 8.08 -15.78
#